data_af1ca22cce51ae23ff3b03c7c058cec5
#
_entry.id   af1ca22cce51ae23ff3b03c7c058cec5
#
_cell.length_a   1.000
_cell.length_b   1.000
_cell.length_c   1.000
_cell.angle_alpha   90.00
_cell.angle_beta   90.00
_cell.angle_gamma   90.00
#
_symmetry.space_group_name_H-M   'P 1'
#
loop_
_entity.id
_entity.type
_entity.pdbx_description
1 polymer ?
#
loop_
_entity_poly.entity_id
_entity_poly.type
_entity_poly.pdbx_seq_one_letter_code
_entity_poly.pdbx_strand_id
1 'polypeptide(L)'
;MKKISYVRQIAERDCGISCLSSIIKYYGGYVKREYLREITNTTREGVSLYSLKEGCTKLGIEAKAIQSDIKLLEKQVPFIAHILKDNFGHFVVISKI
;
A
#
# COMPACT_ATOMS: atom_id res chain seq x y z
N MET A 1 10.38 -9.14 -16.97
CA MET A 1 9.44 -8.72 -15.91
C MET A 1 10.09 -7.64 -15.04
N LYS A 2 9.34 -6.61 -14.77
CA LYS A 2 9.84 -5.49 -13.95
C LYS A 2 9.87 -5.89 -12.47
N LYS A 3 11.01 -5.67 -11.84
CA LYS A 3 11.15 -5.93 -10.41
C LYS A 3 10.49 -4.80 -9.60
N ILE A 4 9.82 -5.17 -8.53
CA ILE A 4 9.30 -4.17 -7.60
C ILE A 4 10.42 -3.72 -6.66
N SER A 5 10.49 -2.42 -6.39
CA SER A 5 11.42 -1.85 -5.42
C SER A 5 10.71 -1.66 -4.10
N TYR A 6 11.27 -2.22 -3.04
CA TYR A 6 10.68 -2.10 -1.71
C TYR A 6 11.19 -0.85 -1.02
N VAL A 7 10.26 -0.07 -0.49
CA VAL A 7 10.58 1.12 0.28
C VAL A 7 10.72 0.71 1.74
N ARG A 8 11.87 1.07 2.33
CA ARG A 8 12.14 0.74 3.73
C ARG A 8 11.13 1.41 4.65
N GLN A 9 10.52 0.62 5.51
CA GLN A 9 9.61 1.10 6.53
C GLN A 9 10.41 1.74 7.66
N ILE A 10 10.08 2.99 8.00
CA ILE A 10 10.78 3.72 9.07
C ILE A 10 10.11 3.46 10.42
N ALA A 11 8.78 3.37 10.44
CA ALA A 11 8.00 3.13 11.64
C ALA A 11 6.86 2.18 11.31
N GLU A 12 6.40 1.44 12.33
CA GLU A 12 5.33 0.46 12.15
C GLU A 12 4.07 1.08 11.55
N ARG A 13 3.73 2.29 11.97
CA ARG A 13 2.58 3.03 11.46
C ARG A 13 2.68 3.33 9.97
N ASP A 14 3.88 3.25 9.40
CA ASP A 14 4.13 3.60 8.01
C ASP A 14 3.98 2.43 7.03
N CYS A 15 3.56 1.25 7.50
CA CYS A 15 3.48 0.08 6.62
C CYS A 15 2.58 0.33 5.40
N GLY A 16 1.44 1.01 5.59
CA GLY A 16 0.53 1.32 4.49
C GLY A 16 1.13 2.26 3.46
N ILE A 17 1.73 3.36 3.92
CA ILE A 17 2.33 4.32 3.00
C ILE A 17 3.62 3.79 2.36
N SER A 18 4.35 2.92 3.07
CA SER A 18 5.53 2.26 2.48
C SER A 18 5.12 1.34 1.32
N CYS A 19 4.03 0.59 1.49
CA CYS A 19 3.48 -0.24 0.43
C CYS A 19 3.03 0.62 -0.76
N LEU A 20 2.32 1.70 -0.49
CA LEU A 20 1.86 2.59 -1.55
C LEU A 20 3.04 3.21 -2.30
N SER A 21 4.06 3.66 -1.56
CA SER A 21 5.27 4.20 -2.18
C SER A 21 5.97 3.18 -3.07
N SER A 22 6.02 1.91 -2.65
CA SER A 22 6.60 0.83 -3.44
C SER A 22 5.83 0.60 -4.75
N ILE A 23 4.50 0.64 -4.68
CA ILE A 23 3.64 0.48 -5.86
C ILE A 23 3.84 1.65 -6.82
N ILE A 24 3.89 2.87 -6.30
CA ILE A 24 4.11 4.08 -7.11
C ILE A 24 5.45 3.99 -7.82
N LYS A 25 6.51 3.58 -7.13
CA LYS A 25 7.82 3.39 -7.73
C LYS A 25 7.83 2.32 -8.81
N TYR A 26 7.10 1.24 -8.59
CA TYR A 26 6.98 0.17 -9.58
C TYR A 26 6.45 0.70 -10.91
N TYR A 27 5.52 1.65 -10.87
CA TYR A 27 4.95 2.26 -12.07
C TYR A 27 5.70 3.51 -12.52
N GLY A 28 6.89 3.76 -11.98
CA GLY A 28 7.77 4.82 -12.44
C GLY A 28 7.57 6.18 -11.78
N GLY A 29 6.75 6.25 -10.75
CA GLY A 29 6.48 7.49 -10.04
C GLY A 29 7.30 7.66 -8.77
N TYR A 30 7.14 8.80 -8.12
CA TYR A 30 7.75 9.09 -6.84
C TYR A 30 6.90 10.10 -6.09
N VAL A 31 6.62 9.82 -4.82
CA VAL A 31 5.90 10.73 -3.93
C VAL A 31 6.61 10.74 -2.58
N LYS A 32 6.80 11.93 -2.02
CA LYS A 32 7.43 12.07 -0.71
C LYS A 32 6.60 11.39 0.37
N ARG A 33 7.27 10.73 1.30
CA ARG A 33 6.62 10.03 2.40
C ARG A 33 5.74 10.97 3.24
N GLU A 34 6.23 12.17 3.52
CA GLU A 34 5.49 13.16 4.30
C GLU A 34 4.17 13.52 3.64
N TYR A 35 4.18 13.67 2.33
CA TYR A 35 2.96 13.97 1.57
C TYR A 35 2.00 12.79 1.62
N LEU A 36 2.51 11.56 1.52
CA LEU A 36 1.68 10.36 1.63
C LEU A 36 1.02 10.26 3.00
N ARG A 37 1.74 10.59 4.07
CA ARG A 37 1.14 10.61 5.41
C ARG A 37 0.00 11.60 5.49
N GLU A 38 0.19 12.77 4.90
CA GLU A 38 -0.80 13.83 4.93
C GLU A 38 -2.09 13.44 4.19
N ILE A 39 -1.96 12.99 2.95
CA ILE A 39 -3.14 12.68 2.13
C ILE A 39 -3.86 11.41 2.55
N THR A 40 -3.19 10.50 3.26
CA THR A 40 -3.81 9.29 3.78
C THR A 40 -4.28 9.44 5.22
N ASN A 41 -4.07 10.60 5.83
CA ASN A 41 -4.38 10.83 7.24
C ASN A 41 -3.73 9.78 8.15
N THR A 42 -2.48 9.40 7.85
CA THR A 42 -1.74 8.44 8.66
C THR A 42 -1.52 9.02 10.05
N THR A 43 -1.95 8.29 11.06
CA THR A 43 -1.82 8.69 12.46
C THR A 43 -0.76 7.85 13.15
N ARG A 44 -0.62 8.05 14.47
CA ARG A 44 0.29 7.25 15.29
C ARG A 44 -0.06 5.76 15.24
N GLU A 45 -1.35 5.43 15.07
CA GLU A 45 -1.81 4.04 14.97
C GLU A 45 -1.71 3.49 13.55
N GLY A 46 -1.33 4.30 12.57
CA GLY A 46 -1.22 3.89 11.19
C GLY A 46 -2.31 4.45 10.32
N VAL A 47 -2.64 3.75 9.25
CA VAL A 47 -3.64 4.16 8.27
C VAL A 47 -4.64 3.04 8.05
N SER A 48 -5.91 3.40 7.89
CA SER A 48 -6.95 2.42 7.54
C SER A 48 -6.94 2.17 6.03
N LEU A 49 -7.54 1.04 5.62
CA LEU A 49 -7.68 0.73 4.20
C LEU A 49 -8.49 1.82 3.48
N TYR A 50 -9.54 2.32 4.12
CA TYR A 50 -10.35 3.41 3.57
C TYR A 50 -9.50 4.67 3.35
N SER A 51 -8.73 5.07 4.35
CA SER A 51 -7.88 6.26 4.25
C SER A 51 -6.79 6.11 3.21
N LEU A 52 -6.24 4.90 3.07
CA LEU A 52 -5.24 4.61 2.05
C LEU A 52 -5.85 4.77 0.65
N LYS A 53 -7.06 4.26 0.45
CA LYS A 53 -7.79 4.42 -0.80
C LYS A 53 -8.07 5.89 -1.11
N GLU A 54 -8.47 6.66 -0.10
CA GLU A 54 -8.71 8.09 -0.25
C GLU A 54 -7.43 8.83 -0.68
N GLY A 55 -6.29 8.43 -0.13
CA GLY A 55 -5.01 8.98 -0.53
C GLY A 55 -4.70 8.71 -2.00
N CYS A 56 -5.01 7.51 -2.48
CA CYS A 56 -4.85 7.16 -3.89
C CYS A 56 -5.71 8.07 -4.77
N THR A 57 -6.95 8.32 -4.37
CA THR A 57 -7.84 9.22 -5.11
C THR A 57 -7.26 10.62 -5.21
N LYS A 58 -6.68 11.12 -4.12
CA LYS A 58 -6.05 12.46 -4.11
C LYS A 58 -4.82 12.52 -5.03
N LEU A 59 -4.18 11.39 -5.27
CA LEU A 59 -3.05 11.28 -6.20
C LEU A 59 -3.48 11.06 -7.65
N GLY A 60 -4.79 10.92 -7.89
CA GLY A 60 -5.28 10.59 -9.22
C GLY A 60 -5.12 9.11 -9.58
N ILE A 61 -4.89 8.26 -8.60
CA ILE A 61 -4.75 6.82 -8.80
C ILE A 61 -6.10 6.17 -8.55
N GLU A 62 -6.58 5.43 -9.55
CA GLU A 62 -7.79 4.65 -9.40
C GLU A 62 -7.47 3.39 -8.59
N ALA A 63 -8.07 3.25 -7.44
CA ALA A 63 -7.84 2.12 -6.55
C ALA A 63 -9.16 1.50 -6.12
N LYS A 64 -9.17 0.17 -6.02
CA LYS A 64 -10.33 -0.57 -5.55
C LYS A 64 -9.95 -1.37 -4.32
N ALA A 65 -10.82 -1.36 -3.32
CA ALA A 65 -10.66 -2.21 -2.14
C ALA A 65 -11.61 -3.39 -2.30
N ILE A 66 -11.04 -4.60 -2.37
CA ILE A 66 -11.82 -5.82 -2.53
C ILE A 66 -11.43 -6.83 -1.46
N GLN A 67 -12.34 -7.76 -1.20
CA GLN A 67 -12.05 -8.92 -0.38
C GLN A 67 -12.08 -10.14 -1.27
N SER A 68 -10.97 -10.87 -1.34
CA SER A 68 -10.83 -11.96 -2.29
C SER A 68 -9.80 -12.98 -1.81
N ASP A 69 -9.92 -14.20 -2.33
CA ASP A 69 -8.86 -15.19 -2.17
C ASP A 69 -7.64 -14.69 -2.96
N ILE A 70 -6.48 -14.74 -2.34
CA ILE A 70 -5.24 -14.24 -2.93
C ILE A 70 -4.92 -14.90 -4.28
N LYS A 71 -5.25 -16.18 -4.43
CA LYS A 71 -4.98 -16.91 -5.67
C LYS A 71 -5.75 -16.35 -6.86
N LEU A 72 -6.91 -15.75 -6.62
CA LEU A 72 -7.71 -15.15 -7.68
C LEU A 72 -7.10 -13.84 -8.19
N LEU A 73 -6.11 -13.31 -7.48
CA LEU A 73 -5.48 -12.05 -7.79
C LEU A 73 -4.10 -12.21 -8.45
N GLU A 74 -3.76 -13.42 -8.88
CA GLU A 74 -2.45 -13.71 -9.47
C GLU A 74 -2.08 -12.77 -10.62
N LYS A 75 -3.05 -12.42 -11.46
CA LYS A 75 -2.83 -11.52 -12.60
C LYS A 75 -2.88 -10.04 -12.24
N GLN A 76 -3.19 -9.73 -10.98
CA GLN A 76 -3.32 -8.35 -10.52
C GLN A 76 -2.07 -7.83 -9.81
N VAL A 77 -1.04 -8.66 -9.70
CA VAL A 77 0.20 -8.25 -9.02
C VAL A 77 0.95 -7.18 -9.81
N PRO A 78 1.63 -6.23 -9.14
CA PRO A 78 1.68 -6.12 -7.68
C PRO A 78 0.44 -5.43 -7.11
N PHE A 79 0.09 -5.79 -5.89
CA PHE A 79 -1.01 -5.13 -5.18
C PHE A 79 -0.70 -5.06 -3.70
N ILE A 80 -1.47 -4.25 -2.96
CA ILE A 80 -1.33 -4.12 -1.52
C ILE A 80 -2.38 -5.01 -0.85
N ALA A 81 -1.92 -5.86 0.06
CA ALA A 81 -2.81 -6.71 0.86
C ALA A 81 -2.83 -6.22 2.29
N HIS A 82 -4.03 -6.19 2.89
CA HIS A 82 -4.20 -5.91 4.31
C HIS A 82 -4.46 -7.24 5.01
N ILE A 83 -3.50 -7.69 5.79
CA ILE A 83 -3.54 -9.00 6.44
C ILE A 83 -3.52 -8.85 7.96
N LEU A 84 -3.99 -9.89 8.65
CA LEU A 84 -3.88 -9.97 10.10
C LEU A 84 -2.67 -10.82 10.47
N LYS A 85 -1.82 -10.28 11.33
CA LYS A 85 -0.67 -10.98 11.88
C LYS A 85 -0.62 -10.69 13.37
N ASP A 86 -0.66 -11.73 14.18
CA ASP A 86 -0.66 -11.62 15.66
C ASP A 86 -1.75 -10.66 16.16
N ASN A 87 -2.94 -10.74 15.55
CA ASN A 87 -4.11 -9.88 15.82
C ASN A 87 -3.94 -8.42 15.45
N PHE A 88 -2.89 -8.08 14.72
CA PHE A 88 -2.67 -6.72 14.21
C PHE A 88 -2.79 -6.71 12.70
N GLY A 89 -3.38 -5.63 12.17
CA GLY A 89 -3.46 -5.43 10.73
C GLY A 89 -2.11 -4.95 10.18
N HIS A 90 -1.68 -5.56 9.09
CA HIS A 90 -0.47 -5.16 8.38
C HIS A 90 -0.76 -4.98 6.90
N PHE A 91 -0.14 -3.97 6.31
CA PHE A 91 -0.15 -3.82 4.85
C PHE A 91 1.14 -4.39 4.29
N VAL A 92 1.00 -5.21 3.27
CA VAL A 92 2.15 -5.81 2.58
C VAL A 92 1.94 -5.70 1.07
N VAL A 93 3.06 -5.67 0.34
CA VAL A 93 3.00 -5.70 -1.13
C VAL A 93 3.12 -7.15 -1.58
N ILE A 94 2.18 -7.59 -2.39
CA ILE A 94 2.23 -8.90 -3.02
C ILE A 94 2.75 -8.70 -4.44
N SER A 95 3.96 -9.15 -4.71
CA SER A 95 4.59 -9.00 -6.02
C SER A 95 4.56 -10.28 -6.85
N LYS A 96 4.27 -11.41 -6.21
CA LYS A 96 4.21 -12.71 -6.87
C LYS A 96 3.38 -13.66 -6.02
N ILE A 97 2.59 -14.47 -6.68
CA ILE A 97 1.79 -15.50 -6.02
C ILE A 97 2.25 -16.88 -6.46
#